data_4ebeee7a31b77d75997588201fbfa15b
#
_entry.id   4ebeee7a31b77d75997588201fbfa15b
#
_cell.length_a   1.000
_cell.length_b   1.000
_cell.length_c   1.000
_cell.angle_alpha   90.00
_cell.angle_beta   90.00
_cell.angle_gamma   90.00
#
_symmetry.space_group_name_H-M   'P 1'
#
loop_
_entity.id
_entity.type
_entity.pdbx_description
1 polymer ?
#
loop_
_entity_poly.entity_id
_entity_poly.type
_entity_poly.pdbx_seq_one_letter_code
_entity_poly.pdbx_strand_id
1 'polypeptide(L)'
;LERIPFEKLKSLLIGGFFMKMLIGGKLADASDGAVIDVVNPATGTVIDRVPAATKEDVKTAVKKAAQGQKIWAKVPIYHKVEILMKFLELVERDKEKLAQTLSRETGKPIREARAEIGNIPIAFKGFAERAKHLYGETIPAGMEAGQDKHMLITVREPIGVVACVIPFNFPCDLFDQKVAPTLLAGNAAIVKPSTDNPLTLCMLSALLAEAGVTDGAIEIITGRGSTVGNWLCENPGVHAITLTGSTEVGIQTAKNGAGHMAHIALELGGNDAFLLLKDGDVDLAVEELIWGRMYNGGQVCCASKRFLIHNSRKEEFTQKAIARIKKLKFGDPAGESTDIACLISEGAAKKVEQQVELTVRQGGKILLGGKRNGAFYEPTVISGVPSTADVAKDMEIFGPVVPIIGFDTEEEAVGIANQSIYGLCGCVFTADMKAAARVAGQLECGGVVVNGASFFRSFEMPFGGYKYSGIGTEGVMSTFDEVTHTKTVVLKNLF
;
A
#
# COMPACT_ATOMS: atom_id res chain seq x y z
N LEU A 1 -29.82 15.08 -14.77
CA LEU A 1 -29.52 13.70 -14.38
C LEU A 1 -29.88 13.54 -12.92
N GLU A 2 -30.96 12.77 -12.62
CA GLU A 2 -31.40 12.52 -11.26
C GLU A 2 -30.28 11.75 -10.52
N ARG A 3 -29.73 12.40 -9.48
CA ARG A 3 -28.81 11.74 -8.52
C ARG A 3 -29.57 10.60 -7.84
N ILE A 4 -28.91 9.47 -7.62
CA ILE A 4 -29.51 8.37 -6.85
C ILE A 4 -29.95 8.97 -5.51
N PRO A 5 -31.23 8.85 -5.12
CA PRO A 5 -31.69 9.37 -3.82
C PRO A 5 -30.88 8.70 -2.70
N PHE A 6 -30.38 9.51 -1.78
CA PHE A 6 -29.59 9.11 -0.62
C PHE A 6 -30.14 7.88 0.13
N GLU A 7 -31.46 7.79 0.27
CA GLU A 7 -32.15 6.65 0.90
C GLU A 7 -31.94 5.32 0.14
N LYS A 8 -31.76 5.38 -1.17
CA LYS A 8 -31.51 4.19 -2.01
C LYS A 8 -30.04 3.72 -1.90
N LEU A 9 -29.08 4.65 -1.75
CA LEU A 9 -27.70 4.30 -1.40
C LEU A 9 -27.62 3.70 0.02
N LYS A 10 -28.34 4.29 0.96
CA LYS A 10 -28.41 3.87 2.35
C LYS A 10 -29.05 2.47 2.52
N SER A 11 -30.12 2.17 1.80
CA SER A 11 -30.77 0.86 1.86
C SER A 11 -29.90 -0.27 1.28
N LEU A 12 -29.03 0.04 0.33
CA LEU A 12 -28.10 -0.93 -0.30
C LEU A 12 -26.82 -1.13 0.57
N LEU A 13 -26.47 -0.14 1.39
CA LEU A 13 -25.36 -0.25 2.36
C LEU A 13 -25.81 -0.90 3.70
N ILE A 14 -27.12 -1.03 3.97
CA ILE A 14 -27.67 -1.42 5.27
C ILE A 14 -28.41 -2.77 5.26
N GLY A 15 -28.80 -3.31 4.10
CA GLY A 15 -29.83 -4.35 4.12
C GLY A 15 -29.70 -5.58 3.21
N GLY A 16 -28.56 -5.87 2.63
CA GLY A 16 -28.45 -7.07 1.78
C GLY A 16 -27.04 -7.60 1.61
N PHE A 17 -26.90 -8.91 1.55
CA PHE A 17 -25.68 -9.66 1.21
C PHE A 17 -25.27 -9.43 -0.26
N PHE A 18 -24.96 -8.18 -0.68
CA PHE A 18 -24.47 -7.97 -2.07
C PHE A 18 -23.92 -6.56 -2.28
N MET A 19 -22.62 -6.41 -2.06
CA MET A 19 -21.91 -5.17 -2.37
C MET A 19 -21.80 -5.02 -3.91
N LYS A 20 -21.96 -3.79 -4.42
CA LYS A 20 -21.96 -3.49 -5.86
C LYS A 20 -20.70 -2.75 -6.31
N MET A 21 -20.36 -2.84 -7.59
CA MET A 21 -19.44 -1.92 -8.25
C MET A 21 -20.04 -0.52 -8.35
N LEU A 22 -19.21 0.50 -8.54
CA LEU A 22 -19.64 1.85 -8.90
C LEU A 22 -19.11 2.18 -10.28
N ILE A 23 -20.01 2.34 -11.26
CA ILE A 23 -19.64 2.63 -12.66
C ILE A 23 -20.49 3.79 -13.18
N GLY A 24 -19.83 4.89 -13.56
CA GLY A 24 -20.50 6.09 -14.06
C GLY A 24 -21.47 6.72 -13.07
N GLY A 25 -21.11 6.72 -11.77
CA GLY A 25 -21.95 7.23 -10.69
C GLY A 25 -23.12 6.33 -10.30
N LYS A 26 -23.19 5.09 -10.82
CA LYS A 26 -24.26 4.14 -10.56
C LYS A 26 -23.73 2.83 -9.98
N LEU A 27 -24.50 2.25 -9.04
CA LEU A 27 -24.23 0.92 -8.55
C LEU A 27 -24.54 -0.13 -9.65
N ALA A 28 -23.59 -1.02 -9.90
CA ALA A 28 -23.64 -1.98 -10.98
C ALA A 28 -23.31 -3.41 -10.55
N ASP A 29 -23.99 -4.38 -11.12
CA ASP A 29 -23.63 -5.79 -11.09
C ASP A 29 -22.66 -6.10 -12.25
N ALA A 30 -22.07 -7.29 -12.27
CA ALA A 30 -21.38 -7.78 -13.45
C ALA A 30 -22.38 -8.02 -14.59
N SER A 31 -22.01 -7.69 -15.82
CA SER A 31 -22.90 -7.77 -16.98
C SER A 31 -23.38 -9.21 -17.29
N ASP A 32 -22.64 -10.23 -16.82
CA ASP A 32 -22.98 -11.65 -16.91
C ASP A 32 -23.60 -12.21 -15.62
N GLY A 33 -23.76 -11.38 -14.59
CA GLY A 33 -24.28 -11.77 -13.27
C GLY A 33 -23.29 -12.57 -12.39
N ALA A 34 -22.03 -12.72 -12.81
CA ALA A 34 -21.03 -13.46 -12.04
C ALA A 34 -20.67 -12.75 -10.75
N VAL A 35 -20.42 -13.53 -9.69
CA VAL A 35 -20.08 -13.03 -8.35
C VAL A 35 -18.88 -13.75 -7.75
N ILE A 36 -18.26 -13.11 -6.77
CA ILE A 36 -17.17 -13.66 -5.94
C ILE A 36 -17.60 -13.58 -4.49
N ASP A 37 -17.47 -14.67 -3.77
CA ASP A 37 -17.67 -14.71 -2.32
C ASP A 37 -16.51 -13.98 -1.61
N VAL A 38 -16.84 -13.14 -0.64
CA VAL A 38 -15.89 -12.53 0.29
C VAL A 38 -15.95 -13.31 1.58
N VAL A 39 -14.79 -13.83 2.00
CA VAL A 39 -14.70 -14.79 3.11
C VAL A 39 -14.00 -14.14 4.29
N ASN A 40 -14.52 -14.33 5.49
CA ASN A 40 -13.78 -13.99 6.70
C ASN A 40 -12.67 -15.02 6.91
N PRO A 41 -11.39 -14.66 6.84
CA PRO A 41 -10.28 -15.60 6.93
C PRO A 41 -10.16 -16.29 8.30
N ALA A 42 -10.64 -15.65 9.37
CA ALA A 42 -10.61 -16.22 10.72
C ALA A 42 -11.58 -17.37 10.91
N THR A 43 -12.73 -17.34 10.22
CA THR A 43 -13.81 -18.34 10.40
C THR A 43 -14.04 -19.21 9.16
N GLY A 44 -13.54 -18.80 7.99
CA GLY A 44 -13.82 -19.45 6.71
C GLY A 44 -15.24 -19.24 6.20
N THR A 45 -16.04 -18.37 6.84
CA THR A 45 -17.43 -18.12 6.46
C THR A 45 -17.54 -17.02 5.41
N VAL A 46 -18.47 -17.15 4.46
CA VAL A 46 -18.81 -16.08 3.52
C VAL A 46 -19.50 -14.96 4.29
N ILE A 47 -18.99 -13.74 4.17
CA ILE A 47 -19.54 -12.55 4.85
C ILE A 47 -20.29 -11.61 3.91
N ASP A 48 -19.99 -11.67 2.61
CA ASP A 48 -20.67 -10.92 1.55
C ASP A 48 -20.30 -11.48 0.17
N ARG A 49 -20.85 -10.88 -0.89
CA ARG A 49 -20.49 -11.14 -2.29
C ARG A 49 -20.26 -9.84 -3.04
N VAL A 50 -19.40 -9.90 -4.05
CA VAL A 50 -19.16 -8.78 -4.97
C VAL A 50 -19.29 -9.26 -6.42
N PRO A 51 -19.67 -8.36 -7.36
CA PRO A 51 -19.66 -8.70 -8.77
C PRO A 51 -18.26 -9.12 -9.25
N ALA A 52 -18.17 -10.06 -10.16
CA ALA A 52 -16.96 -10.40 -10.89
C ALA A 52 -17.00 -9.70 -12.26
N ALA A 53 -16.44 -8.49 -12.36
CA ALA A 53 -16.50 -7.70 -13.58
C ALA A 53 -16.05 -8.48 -14.82
N THR A 54 -16.76 -8.30 -15.93
CA THR A 54 -16.37 -8.80 -17.24
C THR A 54 -15.40 -7.83 -17.93
N LYS A 55 -14.81 -8.26 -19.04
CA LYS A 55 -13.98 -7.37 -19.87
C LYS A 55 -14.76 -6.17 -20.41
N GLU A 56 -16.06 -6.35 -20.65
CA GLU A 56 -16.94 -5.28 -21.12
C GLU A 56 -17.30 -4.29 -20.02
N ASP A 57 -17.46 -4.76 -18.78
CA ASP A 57 -17.63 -3.88 -17.62
C ASP A 57 -16.40 -2.99 -17.42
N VAL A 58 -15.20 -3.57 -17.55
CA VAL A 58 -13.93 -2.79 -17.48
C VAL A 58 -13.89 -1.71 -18.57
N LYS A 59 -14.21 -2.04 -19.82
CA LYS A 59 -14.26 -1.05 -20.91
C LYS A 59 -15.28 0.06 -20.63
N THR A 60 -16.43 -0.32 -20.08
CA THR A 60 -17.48 0.63 -19.71
C THR A 60 -17.01 1.56 -18.62
N ALA A 61 -16.37 1.05 -17.56
CA ALA A 61 -15.81 1.84 -16.48
C ALA A 61 -14.75 2.83 -17.00
N VAL A 62 -13.79 2.38 -17.85
CA VAL A 62 -12.77 3.25 -18.45
C VAL A 62 -13.42 4.36 -19.31
N LYS A 63 -14.43 4.01 -20.12
CA LYS A 63 -15.15 5.01 -20.93
C LYS A 63 -15.87 6.04 -20.07
N LYS A 64 -16.51 5.62 -18.98
CA LYS A 64 -17.17 6.51 -18.02
C LYS A 64 -16.17 7.37 -17.26
N ALA A 65 -15.05 6.79 -16.83
CA ALA A 65 -13.96 7.52 -16.20
C ALA A 65 -13.41 8.63 -17.13
N ALA A 66 -13.19 8.35 -18.41
CA ALA A 66 -12.73 9.36 -19.37
C ALA A 66 -13.74 10.50 -19.58
N GLN A 67 -15.05 10.22 -19.46
CA GLN A 67 -16.10 11.25 -19.51
C GLN A 67 -16.13 12.09 -18.23
N GLY A 68 -16.13 11.44 -17.08
CA GLY A 68 -16.14 12.10 -15.76
C GLY A 68 -14.90 12.95 -15.52
N GLN A 69 -13.72 12.46 -15.95
CA GLN A 69 -12.45 13.18 -15.84
C GLN A 69 -12.49 14.56 -16.51
N LYS A 70 -13.06 14.65 -17.72
CA LYS A 70 -13.17 15.93 -18.45
C LYS A 70 -14.03 16.97 -17.73
N ILE A 71 -14.99 16.52 -16.93
CA ILE A 71 -15.84 17.38 -16.10
C ILE A 71 -15.08 17.73 -14.82
N TRP A 72 -14.54 16.71 -14.14
CA TRP A 72 -13.84 16.84 -12.87
C TRP A 72 -12.57 17.71 -12.97
N ALA A 73 -11.81 17.61 -14.07
CA ALA A 73 -10.64 18.43 -14.30
C ALA A 73 -10.93 19.94 -14.28
N LYS A 74 -12.15 20.34 -14.66
CA LYS A 74 -12.60 21.74 -14.68
C LYS A 74 -13.11 22.25 -13.33
N VAL A 75 -13.33 21.37 -12.36
CA VAL A 75 -13.72 21.76 -11.01
C VAL A 75 -12.54 22.49 -10.35
N PRO A 76 -12.72 23.70 -9.81
CA PRO A 76 -11.65 24.42 -9.12
C PRO A 76 -11.10 23.63 -7.92
N ILE A 77 -9.80 23.79 -7.63
CA ILE A 77 -9.15 23.03 -6.56
C ILE A 77 -9.80 23.24 -5.19
N TYR A 78 -10.20 24.48 -4.86
CA TYR A 78 -10.87 24.74 -3.58
C TYR A 78 -12.16 23.94 -3.43
N HIS A 79 -12.93 23.79 -4.50
CA HIS A 79 -14.19 23.03 -4.49
C HIS A 79 -13.95 21.51 -4.44
N LYS A 80 -12.89 21.01 -5.08
CA LYS A 80 -12.45 19.62 -4.90
C LYS A 80 -12.11 19.34 -3.43
N VAL A 81 -11.38 20.27 -2.80
CA VAL A 81 -11.04 20.16 -1.38
C VAL A 81 -12.28 20.16 -0.50
N GLU A 82 -13.27 21.04 -0.74
CA GLU A 82 -14.56 21.04 0.01
C GLU A 82 -15.28 19.69 -0.10
N ILE A 83 -15.35 19.12 -1.30
CA ILE A 83 -15.95 17.79 -1.53
C ILE A 83 -15.19 16.71 -0.74
N LEU A 84 -13.85 16.73 -0.75
CA LEU A 84 -13.07 15.75 0.00
C LEU A 84 -13.18 15.97 1.53
N MET A 85 -13.32 17.20 2.02
CA MET A 85 -13.60 17.42 3.46
C MET A 85 -14.96 16.84 3.84
N LYS A 86 -15.98 16.99 2.99
CA LYS A 86 -17.30 16.33 3.20
C LYS A 86 -17.17 14.79 3.18
N PHE A 87 -16.33 14.22 2.33
CA PHE A 87 -16.03 12.78 2.36
C PHE A 87 -15.48 12.38 3.73
N LEU A 88 -14.57 13.16 4.33
CA LEU A 88 -14.02 12.86 5.66
C LEU A 88 -15.09 12.90 6.77
N GLU A 89 -16.06 13.79 6.67
CA GLU A 89 -17.22 13.81 7.58
C GLU A 89 -18.04 12.51 7.46
N LEU A 90 -18.21 12.01 6.25
CA LEU A 90 -18.90 10.74 5.99
C LEU A 90 -18.10 9.53 6.49
N VAL A 91 -16.78 9.55 6.33
CA VAL A 91 -15.89 8.52 6.90
C VAL A 91 -16.01 8.51 8.43
N GLU A 92 -15.97 9.65 9.09
CA GLU A 92 -16.13 9.72 10.55
C GLU A 92 -17.51 9.22 11.00
N ARG A 93 -18.59 9.55 10.26
CA ARG A 93 -19.95 9.01 10.49
C ARG A 93 -19.98 7.48 10.49
N ASP A 94 -19.28 6.86 9.53
CA ASP A 94 -19.33 5.41 9.28
C ASP A 94 -18.10 4.66 9.83
N LYS A 95 -17.25 5.33 10.62
CA LYS A 95 -15.92 4.88 11.05
C LYS A 95 -15.90 3.46 11.64
N GLU A 96 -16.77 3.20 12.61
CA GLU A 96 -16.79 1.88 13.26
C GLU A 96 -17.27 0.78 12.31
N LYS A 97 -18.25 1.08 11.45
CA LYS A 97 -18.72 0.14 10.44
C LYS A 97 -17.61 -0.21 9.43
N LEU A 98 -16.85 0.80 8.98
CA LEU A 98 -15.69 0.61 8.11
C LEU A 98 -14.62 -0.27 8.80
N ALA A 99 -14.30 0.01 10.06
CA ALA A 99 -13.31 -0.76 10.81
C ALA A 99 -13.72 -2.22 11.04
N GLN A 100 -14.98 -2.45 11.39
CA GLN A 100 -15.52 -3.81 11.54
C GLN A 100 -15.54 -4.57 10.21
N THR A 101 -15.89 -3.91 9.11
CA THR A 101 -15.85 -4.51 7.78
C THR A 101 -14.42 -4.88 7.40
N LEU A 102 -13.48 -3.96 7.58
CA LEU A 102 -12.06 -4.16 7.30
C LEU A 102 -11.49 -5.34 8.10
N SER A 103 -11.76 -5.39 9.42
CA SER A 103 -11.31 -6.50 10.27
C SER A 103 -11.89 -7.85 9.82
N ARG A 104 -13.18 -7.88 9.47
CA ARG A 104 -13.86 -9.12 9.05
C ARG A 104 -13.39 -9.66 7.70
N GLU A 105 -13.10 -8.78 6.74
CA GLU A 105 -12.67 -9.22 5.40
C GLU A 105 -11.16 -9.50 5.31
N THR A 106 -10.34 -8.90 6.20
CA THR A 106 -8.87 -9.07 6.18
C THR A 106 -8.33 -10.01 7.24
N GLY A 107 -9.08 -10.23 8.33
CA GLY A 107 -8.57 -10.91 9.52
C GLY A 107 -7.64 -10.05 10.38
N LYS A 108 -7.50 -8.76 10.08
CA LYS A 108 -6.72 -7.80 10.87
C LYS A 108 -7.35 -7.58 12.26
N PRO A 109 -6.56 -7.49 13.35
CA PRO A 109 -7.10 -7.13 14.67
C PRO A 109 -7.93 -5.86 14.61
N ILE A 110 -9.09 -5.84 15.29
CA ILE A 110 -10.03 -4.70 15.23
C ILE A 110 -9.37 -3.37 15.64
N ARG A 111 -8.40 -3.41 16.58
CA ARG A 111 -7.65 -2.22 16.98
C ARG A 111 -6.83 -1.64 15.82
N GLU A 112 -6.20 -2.49 15.03
CA GLU A 112 -5.41 -2.09 13.87
C GLU A 112 -6.31 -1.64 12.72
N ALA A 113 -7.47 -2.28 12.53
CA ALA A 113 -8.46 -1.82 11.56
C ALA A 113 -9.00 -0.41 11.90
N ARG A 114 -9.28 -0.14 13.18
CA ARG A 114 -9.68 1.22 13.63
C ARG A 114 -8.56 2.24 13.42
N ALA A 115 -7.31 1.86 13.65
CA ALA A 115 -6.16 2.73 13.42
C ALA A 115 -6.02 3.07 11.93
N GLU A 116 -6.15 2.09 11.04
CA GLU A 116 -6.07 2.30 9.59
C GLU A 116 -7.21 3.21 9.08
N ILE A 117 -8.46 3.00 9.53
CA ILE A 117 -9.55 3.94 9.22
C ILE A 117 -9.27 5.35 9.78
N GLY A 118 -8.61 5.44 10.94
CA GLY A 118 -8.18 6.70 11.54
C GLY A 118 -7.11 7.46 10.76
N ASN A 119 -6.37 6.79 9.88
CA ASN A 119 -5.35 7.39 9.02
C ASN A 119 -5.95 8.14 7.82
N ILE A 120 -7.15 7.74 7.34
CA ILE A 120 -7.81 8.34 6.17
C ILE A 120 -7.86 9.88 6.26
N PRO A 121 -8.37 10.50 7.35
CA PRO A 121 -8.41 11.95 7.44
C PRO A 121 -7.02 12.60 7.51
N ILE A 122 -6.00 11.91 7.99
CA ILE A 122 -4.62 12.43 8.05
C ILE A 122 -4.07 12.54 6.62
N ALA A 123 -4.13 11.45 5.85
CA ALA A 123 -3.62 11.38 4.49
C ALA A 123 -4.37 12.35 3.55
N PHE A 124 -5.72 12.31 3.55
CA PHE A 124 -6.52 13.18 2.67
C PHE A 124 -6.30 14.66 2.95
N LYS A 125 -6.15 15.08 4.23
CA LYS A 125 -5.83 16.47 4.57
C LYS A 125 -4.46 16.87 4.07
N GLY A 126 -3.43 16.04 4.25
CA GLY A 126 -2.09 16.29 3.72
C GLY A 126 -2.11 16.48 2.20
N PHE A 127 -2.74 15.57 1.46
CA PHE A 127 -2.91 15.72 0.00
C PHE A 127 -3.71 16.96 -0.38
N ALA A 128 -4.78 17.31 0.35
CA ALA A 128 -5.59 18.50 0.08
C ALA A 128 -4.80 19.81 0.28
N GLU A 129 -3.94 19.87 1.29
CA GLU A 129 -3.03 20.98 1.51
C GLU A 129 -2.01 21.09 0.38
N ARG A 130 -1.34 20.00 0.03
CA ARG A 130 -0.35 19.94 -1.03
C ARG A 130 -0.93 20.29 -2.40
N ALA A 131 -2.14 19.85 -2.71
CA ALA A 131 -2.81 20.11 -3.99
C ALA A 131 -2.99 21.61 -4.30
N LYS A 132 -3.12 22.46 -3.27
CA LYS A 132 -3.19 23.91 -3.40
C LYS A 132 -1.86 24.54 -3.86
N HIS A 133 -0.77 23.78 -3.79
CA HIS A 133 0.59 24.20 -4.11
C HIS A 133 1.18 23.47 -5.33
N LEU A 134 0.33 22.95 -6.22
CA LEU A 134 0.73 22.36 -7.49
C LEU A 134 0.97 23.48 -8.51
N TYR A 135 2.03 24.26 -8.31
CA TYR A 135 2.40 25.36 -9.20
C TYR A 135 3.22 24.87 -10.39
N GLY A 136 3.24 25.70 -11.44
CA GLY A 136 4.29 25.71 -12.43
C GLY A 136 5.37 26.71 -12.06
N GLU A 137 6.34 26.84 -12.95
CA GLU A 137 7.49 27.73 -12.80
C GLU A 137 7.50 28.77 -13.93
N THR A 138 8.01 29.95 -13.64
CA THR A 138 8.41 30.91 -14.67
C THR A 138 9.92 30.75 -14.89
N ILE A 139 10.30 30.29 -16.07
CA ILE A 139 11.71 30.15 -16.46
C ILE A 139 12.20 31.52 -16.92
N PRO A 140 13.31 32.08 -16.36
CA PRO A 140 13.80 33.40 -16.70
C PRO A 140 14.11 33.53 -18.19
N ALA A 141 13.70 34.65 -18.81
CA ALA A 141 14.10 34.97 -20.15
C ALA A 141 15.62 35.25 -20.25
N GLY A 142 16.21 35.02 -21.41
CA GLY A 142 17.61 35.31 -21.62
C GLY A 142 18.61 34.34 -20.98
N MET A 143 18.20 33.17 -20.56
CA MET A 143 19.14 32.12 -20.15
C MET A 143 20.01 31.62 -21.31
N GLU A 144 19.52 31.76 -22.52
CA GLU A 144 20.22 31.45 -23.76
C GLU A 144 20.18 32.68 -24.71
N ALA A 145 21.23 32.87 -25.49
CA ALA A 145 21.31 33.99 -26.44
C ALA A 145 20.15 33.95 -27.45
N GLY A 146 19.47 35.08 -27.62
CA GLY A 146 18.33 35.23 -28.55
C GLY A 146 16.97 34.85 -27.94
N GLN A 147 16.90 34.52 -26.64
CA GLN A 147 15.65 34.20 -25.94
C GLN A 147 15.14 35.35 -25.04
N ASP A 148 15.74 36.51 -25.09
CA ASP A 148 15.46 37.63 -24.18
C ASP A 148 14.02 38.16 -24.28
N LYS A 149 13.35 37.94 -25.43
CA LYS A 149 12.00 38.42 -25.70
C LYS A 149 10.89 37.39 -25.44
N HIS A 150 11.23 36.25 -24.85
CA HIS A 150 10.29 35.15 -24.67
C HIS A 150 9.95 34.98 -23.19
N MET A 151 8.69 34.64 -22.90
CA MET A 151 8.29 34.16 -21.58
C MET A 151 8.07 32.66 -21.65
N LEU A 152 8.72 31.91 -20.76
CA LEU A 152 8.58 30.47 -20.62
C LEU A 152 7.95 30.17 -19.27
N ILE A 153 6.85 29.45 -19.29
CA ILE A 153 6.17 29.02 -18.08
C ILE A 153 5.89 27.52 -18.16
N THR A 154 5.87 26.86 -17.00
CA THR A 154 5.36 25.51 -16.89
C THR A 154 4.03 25.50 -16.16
N VAL A 155 3.18 24.53 -16.46
CA VAL A 155 1.93 24.28 -15.76
C VAL A 155 1.79 22.77 -15.49
N ARG A 156 1.11 22.42 -14.40
CA ARG A 156 0.80 21.01 -14.07
C ARG A 156 -0.60 20.69 -14.60
N GLU A 157 -0.72 19.64 -15.39
CA GLU A 157 -1.99 19.18 -15.96
C GLU A 157 -2.26 17.74 -15.51
N PRO A 158 -3.55 17.35 -15.28
CA PRO A 158 -3.91 15.98 -14.95
C PRO A 158 -3.51 15.02 -16.08
N ILE A 159 -3.03 13.82 -15.70
CA ILE A 159 -2.64 12.80 -16.67
C ILE A 159 -3.85 12.14 -17.36
N GLY A 160 -5.04 12.12 -16.71
CA GLY A 160 -6.30 11.62 -17.28
C GLY A 160 -6.98 10.55 -16.42
N VAL A 161 -7.09 9.34 -16.92
CA VAL A 161 -7.67 8.18 -16.19
C VAL A 161 -6.55 7.38 -15.53
N VAL A 162 -6.65 7.17 -14.23
CA VAL A 162 -5.66 6.46 -13.41
C VAL A 162 -6.26 5.16 -12.89
N ALA A 163 -5.62 4.04 -13.15
CA ALA A 163 -5.93 2.76 -12.51
C ALA A 163 -5.25 2.69 -11.15
N CYS A 164 -6.03 2.65 -10.07
CA CYS A 164 -5.60 2.51 -8.70
C CYS A 164 -5.77 1.05 -8.26
N VAL A 165 -4.71 0.25 -8.35
CA VAL A 165 -4.73 -1.19 -8.01
C VAL A 165 -4.21 -1.36 -6.59
N ILE A 166 -5.08 -1.82 -5.69
CA ILE A 166 -4.88 -1.79 -4.25
C ILE A 166 -4.80 -3.21 -3.69
N PRO A 167 -3.78 -3.55 -2.88
CA PRO A 167 -3.61 -4.86 -2.28
C PRO A 167 -4.49 -5.04 -1.03
N PHE A 168 -4.33 -6.19 -0.38
CA PHE A 168 -5.18 -6.59 0.75
C PHE A 168 -4.71 -6.08 2.12
N ASN A 169 -3.42 -5.81 2.29
CA ASN A 169 -2.80 -5.67 3.61
C ASN A 169 -3.06 -4.34 4.33
N PHE A 170 -3.04 -3.23 3.59
CA PHE A 170 -3.41 -1.88 4.05
C PHE A 170 -4.29 -1.20 3.00
N PRO A 171 -5.51 -1.73 2.76
CA PRO A 171 -6.33 -1.24 1.66
C PRO A 171 -6.72 0.23 1.81
N CYS A 172 -6.98 0.72 3.03
CA CYS A 172 -7.40 2.10 3.24
C CYS A 172 -6.23 3.08 3.12
N ASP A 173 -5.08 2.80 3.75
CA ASP A 173 -3.89 3.64 3.62
C ASP A 173 -3.42 3.75 2.16
N LEU A 174 -3.48 2.64 1.40
CA LEU A 174 -3.10 2.62 -0.01
C LEU A 174 -4.17 3.18 -0.94
N PHE A 175 -5.44 3.13 -0.54
CA PHE A 175 -6.51 3.90 -1.19
C PHE A 175 -6.22 5.40 -1.09
N ASP A 176 -5.86 5.87 0.08
CA ASP A 176 -5.57 7.28 0.34
C ASP A 176 -4.39 7.77 -0.51
N GLN A 177 -3.30 7.00 -0.55
CA GLN A 177 -2.08 7.33 -1.30
C GLN A 177 -2.30 7.40 -2.82
N LYS A 178 -3.31 6.70 -3.35
CA LYS A 178 -3.59 6.62 -4.77
C LYS A 178 -4.77 7.49 -5.20
N VAL A 179 -5.89 7.42 -4.46
CA VAL A 179 -7.15 8.05 -4.88
C VAL A 179 -7.18 9.54 -4.54
N ALA A 180 -6.69 9.94 -3.35
CA ALA A 180 -6.71 11.35 -2.96
C ALA A 180 -5.92 12.25 -3.93
N PRO A 181 -4.62 11.98 -4.21
CA PRO A 181 -3.85 12.79 -5.16
C PRO A 181 -4.39 12.69 -6.59
N THR A 182 -4.88 11.52 -7.01
CA THR A 182 -5.51 11.33 -8.32
C THR A 182 -6.69 12.28 -8.52
N LEU A 183 -7.62 12.32 -7.57
CA LEU A 183 -8.80 13.19 -7.65
C LEU A 183 -8.43 14.67 -7.52
N LEU A 184 -7.54 15.02 -6.59
CA LEU A 184 -7.12 16.41 -6.37
C LEU A 184 -6.38 16.98 -7.59
N ALA A 185 -5.57 16.19 -8.28
CA ALA A 185 -4.91 16.60 -9.51
C ALA A 185 -5.88 16.80 -10.69
N GLY A 186 -7.14 16.36 -10.56
CA GLY A 186 -8.15 16.48 -11.62
C GLY A 186 -8.27 15.28 -12.53
N ASN A 187 -7.71 14.14 -12.13
CA ASN A 187 -7.85 12.85 -12.82
C ASN A 187 -9.14 12.14 -12.42
N ALA A 188 -9.49 11.08 -13.15
CA ALA A 188 -10.43 10.08 -12.70
C ALA A 188 -9.69 8.87 -12.16
N ALA A 189 -10.17 8.32 -11.04
CA ALA A 189 -9.64 7.13 -10.40
C ALA A 189 -10.55 5.93 -10.69
N ILE A 190 -9.97 4.83 -11.19
CA ILE A 190 -10.61 3.52 -11.27
C ILE A 190 -9.96 2.63 -10.22
N VAL A 191 -10.66 2.39 -9.13
CA VAL A 191 -10.19 1.58 -8.03
C VAL A 191 -10.41 0.10 -8.35
N LYS A 192 -9.34 -0.68 -8.25
CA LYS A 192 -9.41 -2.14 -8.32
C LYS A 192 -8.91 -2.70 -6.98
N PRO A 193 -9.83 -3.07 -6.06
CA PRO A 193 -9.46 -3.65 -4.76
C PRO A 193 -8.90 -5.07 -4.93
N SER A 194 -8.24 -5.58 -3.90
CA SER A 194 -7.91 -7.00 -3.83
C SER A 194 -9.18 -7.86 -3.96
N THR A 195 -9.02 -9.09 -4.44
CA THR A 195 -10.13 -10.04 -4.55
C THR A 195 -10.64 -10.47 -3.18
N ASP A 196 -9.74 -10.55 -2.21
CA ASP A 196 -10.04 -11.12 -0.88
C ASP A 196 -10.79 -10.13 0.04
N ASN A 197 -10.58 -8.81 -0.15
CA ASN A 197 -11.13 -7.78 0.74
C ASN A 197 -11.60 -6.51 0.00
N PRO A 198 -12.60 -6.62 -0.87
CA PRO A 198 -13.10 -5.49 -1.66
C PRO A 198 -14.09 -4.59 -0.92
N LEU A 199 -14.70 -5.03 0.19
CA LEU A 199 -15.91 -4.42 0.76
C LEU A 199 -15.64 -3.00 1.29
N THR A 200 -14.60 -2.83 2.08
CA THR A 200 -14.27 -1.52 2.67
C THR A 200 -13.99 -0.48 1.59
N LEU A 201 -13.27 -0.85 0.51
CA LEU A 201 -12.98 0.07 -0.60
C LEU A 201 -14.24 0.39 -1.43
N CYS A 202 -15.17 -0.57 -1.59
CA CYS A 202 -16.47 -0.29 -2.19
C CYS A 202 -17.25 0.74 -1.36
N MET A 203 -17.23 0.62 -0.03
CA MET A 203 -17.86 1.60 0.87
C MET A 203 -17.21 2.98 0.74
N LEU A 204 -15.86 3.07 0.78
CA LEU A 204 -15.15 4.34 0.65
C LEU A 204 -15.40 5.01 -0.70
N SER A 205 -15.42 4.25 -1.80
CA SER A 205 -15.74 4.78 -3.13
C SER A 205 -17.18 5.31 -3.21
N ALA A 206 -18.13 4.63 -2.57
CA ALA A 206 -19.52 5.10 -2.47
C ALA A 206 -19.64 6.39 -1.64
N LEU A 207 -18.86 6.52 -0.55
CA LEU A 207 -18.81 7.75 0.26
C LEU A 207 -18.20 8.92 -0.51
N LEU A 208 -17.22 8.72 -1.39
CA LEU A 208 -16.71 9.76 -2.29
C LEU A 208 -17.78 10.25 -3.26
N ALA A 209 -18.57 9.33 -3.83
CA ALA A 209 -19.70 9.70 -4.69
C ALA A 209 -20.80 10.44 -3.89
N GLU A 210 -21.11 9.99 -2.66
CA GLU A 210 -22.06 10.67 -1.73
C GLU A 210 -21.57 12.09 -1.40
N ALA A 211 -20.26 12.28 -1.19
CA ALA A 211 -19.68 13.59 -0.91
C ALA A 211 -19.80 14.58 -2.08
N GLY A 212 -19.96 14.09 -3.31
CA GLY A 212 -20.19 14.92 -4.48
C GLY A 212 -19.07 14.86 -5.53
N VAL A 213 -18.20 13.87 -5.47
CA VAL A 213 -17.27 13.61 -6.58
C VAL A 213 -18.09 13.37 -7.85
N THR A 214 -17.68 13.98 -8.95
CA THR A 214 -18.38 13.91 -10.26
C THR A 214 -18.54 12.46 -10.72
N ASP A 215 -19.73 12.12 -11.24
CA ASP A 215 -20.00 10.81 -11.83
C ASP A 215 -18.94 10.43 -12.88
N GLY A 216 -18.33 9.28 -12.70
CA GLY A 216 -17.23 8.80 -13.51
C GLY A 216 -15.84 9.24 -13.04
N ALA A 217 -15.72 10.27 -12.19
CA ALA A 217 -14.39 10.64 -11.65
C ALA A 217 -13.89 9.67 -10.58
N ILE A 218 -14.79 8.94 -9.93
CA ILE A 218 -14.48 7.77 -9.07
C ILE A 218 -15.27 6.57 -9.57
N GLU A 219 -14.56 5.51 -9.86
CA GLU A 219 -15.07 4.20 -10.27
C GLU A 219 -14.49 3.13 -9.35
N ILE A 220 -15.24 2.07 -9.07
CA ILE A 220 -14.70 0.86 -8.47
C ILE A 220 -15.19 -0.37 -9.18
N ILE A 221 -14.25 -1.23 -9.57
CA ILE A 221 -14.51 -2.50 -10.25
C ILE A 221 -13.92 -3.66 -9.47
N THR A 222 -14.74 -4.66 -9.20
CA THR A 222 -14.36 -5.85 -8.43
C THR A 222 -14.10 -7.03 -9.36
N GLY A 223 -13.28 -7.98 -8.91
CA GLY A 223 -12.92 -9.16 -9.67
C GLY A 223 -11.50 -9.64 -9.40
N ARG A 224 -11.09 -10.74 -10.03
CA ARG A 224 -9.75 -11.31 -9.84
C ARG A 224 -8.66 -10.43 -10.46
N GLY A 225 -7.52 -10.31 -9.77
CA GLY A 225 -6.37 -9.55 -10.25
C GLY A 225 -5.85 -10.07 -11.59
N SER A 226 -5.79 -11.40 -11.77
CA SER A 226 -5.33 -12.06 -12.98
C SER A 226 -6.22 -11.86 -14.23
N THR A 227 -7.45 -11.39 -14.07
CA THR A 227 -8.38 -11.08 -15.16
C THR A 227 -8.70 -9.59 -15.18
N VAL A 228 -9.51 -9.11 -14.25
CA VAL A 228 -9.98 -7.72 -14.20
C VAL A 228 -8.82 -6.74 -14.05
N GLY A 229 -7.82 -7.07 -13.20
CA GLY A 229 -6.60 -6.26 -13.04
C GLY A 229 -5.83 -6.13 -14.35
N ASN A 230 -5.59 -7.24 -15.05
CA ASN A 230 -4.90 -7.23 -16.34
C ASN A 230 -5.70 -6.47 -17.40
N TRP A 231 -7.01 -6.73 -17.55
CA TRP A 231 -7.84 -6.02 -18.53
C TRP A 231 -7.88 -4.51 -18.30
N LEU A 232 -7.84 -4.08 -17.03
CA LEU A 232 -7.76 -2.67 -16.70
C LEU A 232 -6.40 -2.08 -17.10
N CYS A 233 -5.30 -2.75 -16.75
CA CYS A 233 -3.95 -2.29 -17.03
C CYS A 233 -3.56 -2.36 -18.52
N GLU A 234 -4.23 -3.22 -19.31
CA GLU A 234 -4.06 -3.34 -20.77
C GLU A 234 -4.89 -2.32 -21.55
N ASN A 235 -5.82 -1.62 -20.89
CA ASN A 235 -6.77 -0.77 -21.59
C ASN A 235 -6.13 0.56 -22.02
N PRO A 236 -6.10 0.91 -23.33
CA PRO A 236 -5.45 2.13 -23.81
C PRO A 236 -6.14 3.44 -23.36
N GLY A 237 -7.32 3.36 -22.77
CA GLY A 237 -7.97 4.51 -22.13
C GLY A 237 -7.49 4.79 -20.71
N VAL A 238 -6.58 3.98 -20.15
CA VAL A 238 -5.90 4.19 -18.87
C VAL A 238 -4.56 4.88 -19.16
N HIS A 239 -4.34 6.06 -18.60
CA HIS A 239 -3.18 6.88 -18.88
C HIS A 239 -2.07 6.72 -17.83
N ALA A 240 -2.43 6.34 -16.59
CA ALA A 240 -1.49 5.98 -15.55
C ALA A 240 -1.99 4.77 -14.76
N ILE A 241 -1.05 3.97 -14.27
CA ILE A 241 -1.32 2.81 -13.42
C ILE A 241 -0.49 2.99 -12.13
N THR A 242 -1.17 3.11 -11.02
CA THR A 242 -0.54 3.03 -9.69
C THR A 242 -0.94 1.73 -9.03
N LEU A 243 0.03 0.87 -8.79
CA LEU A 243 -0.18 -0.47 -8.25
C LEU A 243 0.69 -0.70 -7.02
N THR A 244 0.08 -1.25 -5.97
CA THR A 244 0.81 -1.90 -4.88
C THR A 244 0.50 -3.39 -4.89
N GLY A 245 1.53 -4.25 -4.87
CA GLY A 245 1.35 -5.69 -4.97
C GLY A 245 2.64 -6.50 -4.93
N SER A 246 2.60 -7.77 -5.39
CA SER A 246 3.80 -8.57 -5.50
C SER A 246 4.66 -8.14 -6.70
N THR A 247 5.95 -8.45 -6.64
CA THR A 247 6.90 -8.12 -7.71
C THR A 247 6.50 -8.72 -9.06
N GLU A 248 5.99 -9.95 -9.07
CA GLU A 248 5.54 -10.61 -10.29
C GLU A 248 4.35 -9.87 -10.92
N VAL A 249 3.39 -9.45 -10.08
CA VAL A 249 2.23 -8.66 -10.54
C VAL A 249 2.69 -7.29 -11.04
N GLY A 250 3.64 -6.65 -10.37
CA GLY A 250 4.20 -5.37 -10.80
C GLY A 250 4.87 -5.45 -12.17
N ILE A 251 5.72 -6.46 -12.39
CA ILE A 251 6.37 -6.71 -13.69
C ILE A 251 5.33 -6.93 -14.80
N GLN A 252 4.29 -7.74 -14.53
CA GLN A 252 3.23 -7.97 -15.50
C GLN A 252 2.46 -6.68 -15.80
N THR A 253 2.15 -5.89 -14.77
CA THR A 253 1.47 -4.60 -14.91
C THR A 253 2.28 -3.61 -15.75
N ALA A 254 3.60 -3.53 -15.52
CA ALA A 254 4.49 -2.69 -16.32
C ALA A 254 4.48 -3.12 -17.81
N LYS A 255 4.50 -4.42 -18.09
CA LYS A 255 4.39 -4.94 -19.46
C LYS A 255 3.05 -4.57 -20.11
N ASN A 256 1.96 -4.69 -19.38
CA ASN A 256 0.62 -4.35 -19.87
C ASN A 256 0.50 -2.86 -20.20
N GLY A 257 0.97 -1.98 -19.29
CA GLY A 257 0.92 -0.52 -19.47
C GLY A 257 1.86 -0.02 -20.58
N ALA A 258 3.01 -0.67 -20.79
CA ALA A 258 3.96 -0.31 -21.83
C ALA A 258 3.35 -0.42 -23.24
N GLY A 259 2.38 -1.31 -23.46
CA GLY A 259 1.70 -1.49 -24.75
C GLY A 259 0.95 -0.26 -25.25
N HIS A 260 0.63 0.70 -24.38
CA HIS A 260 -0.07 1.96 -24.72
C HIS A 260 0.53 3.19 -24.04
N MET A 261 1.79 3.08 -23.60
CA MET A 261 2.56 4.18 -23.00
C MET A 261 1.93 4.78 -21.74
N ALA A 262 1.23 3.96 -20.93
CA ALA A 262 0.75 4.40 -19.63
C ALA A 262 1.91 4.75 -18.71
N HIS A 263 1.77 5.81 -17.92
CA HIS A 263 2.70 6.09 -16.81
C HIS A 263 2.56 5.01 -15.73
N ILE A 264 3.68 4.53 -15.20
CA ILE A 264 3.70 3.38 -14.27
C ILE A 264 4.33 3.79 -12.95
N ALA A 265 3.57 3.68 -11.87
CA ALA A 265 4.04 3.79 -10.50
C ALA A 265 3.76 2.47 -9.76
N LEU A 266 4.79 1.82 -9.24
CA LEU A 266 4.73 0.49 -8.65
C LEU A 266 5.35 0.50 -7.25
N GLU A 267 4.58 0.08 -6.27
CA GLU A 267 5.01 -0.25 -4.93
C GLU A 267 4.93 -1.77 -4.75
N LEU A 268 6.07 -2.43 -4.56
CA LEU A 268 6.16 -3.89 -4.62
C LEU A 268 6.68 -4.48 -3.30
N GLY A 269 7.06 -5.77 -3.34
CA GLY A 269 7.58 -6.48 -2.19
C GLY A 269 8.88 -5.90 -1.63
N GLY A 270 9.19 -6.25 -0.41
CA GLY A 270 10.43 -5.89 0.27
C GLY A 270 10.90 -7.03 1.18
N ASN A 271 12.19 -7.20 1.33
CA ASN A 271 12.78 -8.11 2.31
C ASN A 271 13.71 -7.33 3.25
N ASP A 272 13.12 -6.38 3.96
CA ASP A 272 13.80 -5.32 4.70
C ASP A 272 14.74 -5.87 5.77
N ALA A 273 15.94 -5.31 5.83
CA ALA A 273 16.96 -5.66 6.80
C ALA A 273 16.81 -4.83 8.09
N PHE A 274 16.80 -5.52 9.22
CA PHE A 274 16.83 -4.97 10.57
C PHE A 274 18.23 -5.23 11.14
N LEU A 275 19.05 -4.20 11.26
CA LEU A 275 20.43 -4.32 11.71
C LEU A 275 20.54 -3.88 13.17
N LEU A 276 20.97 -4.79 14.06
CA LEU A 276 21.36 -4.46 15.43
C LEU A 276 22.88 -4.55 15.55
N LEU A 277 23.54 -3.39 15.63
CA LEU A 277 24.99 -3.31 15.79
C LEU A 277 25.41 -3.63 17.23
N LYS A 278 26.73 -3.77 17.44
CA LYS A 278 27.31 -4.20 18.72
C LYS A 278 26.90 -3.31 19.89
N ASP A 279 26.79 -2.01 19.68
CA ASP A 279 26.46 -0.98 20.66
C ASP A 279 24.99 -0.57 20.68
N GLY A 280 24.17 -1.20 19.83
CA GLY A 280 22.73 -0.91 19.74
C GLY A 280 21.96 -1.34 21.00
N ASP A 281 20.90 -0.58 21.31
CA ASP A 281 20.01 -0.87 22.43
C ASP A 281 19.11 -2.07 22.09
N VAL A 282 19.32 -3.19 22.80
CA VAL A 282 18.59 -4.44 22.59
C VAL A 282 17.13 -4.32 23.03
N ASP A 283 16.85 -3.59 24.10
CA ASP A 283 15.48 -3.45 24.61
C ASP A 283 14.63 -2.63 23.64
N LEU A 284 15.16 -1.52 23.15
CA LEU A 284 14.53 -0.74 22.09
C LEU A 284 14.33 -1.58 20.82
N ALA A 285 15.36 -2.32 20.39
CA ALA A 285 15.30 -3.16 19.20
C ALA A 285 14.22 -4.25 19.32
N VAL A 286 14.00 -4.82 20.51
CA VAL A 286 12.93 -5.82 20.75
C VAL A 286 11.53 -5.19 20.71
N GLU A 287 11.33 -3.99 21.28
CA GLU A 287 10.01 -3.31 21.17
C GLU A 287 9.73 -2.92 19.72
N GLU A 288 10.73 -2.41 19.00
CA GLU A 288 10.60 -2.07 17.57
C GLU A 288 10.40 -3.31 16.68
N LEU A 289 10.94 -4.49 17.04
CA LEU A 289 10.62 -5.76 16.39
C LEU A 289 9.12 -6.06 16.51
N ILE A 290 8.52 -5.87 17.68
CA ILE A 290 7.09 -6.15 17.88
C ILE A 290 6.25 -5.27 16.96
N TRP A 291 6.52 -3.98 16.93
CA TRP A 291 5.79 -3.07 16.05
C TRP A 291 6.09 -3.32 14.56
N GLY A 292 7.36 -3.47 14.22
CA GLY A 292 7.81 -3.60 12.82
C GLY A 292 7.58 -4.97 12.19
N ARG A 293 7.26 -6.01 12.99
CA ARG A 293 7.12 -7.37 12.46
C ARG A 293 5.83 -8.07 12.83
N MET A 294 5.18 -7.72 13.94
CA MET A 294 3.99 -8.43 14.40
C MET A 294 2.69 -7.72 14.01
N TYR A 295 2.74 -6.44 13.69
CA TYR A 295 1.60 -5.66 13.18
C TYR A 295 1.01 -6.32 11.93
N ASN A 296 -0.31 -6.40 11.84
CA ASN A 296 -1.05 -7.07 10.77
C ASN A 296 -0.58 -8.51 10.50
N GLY A 297 -0.14 -9.22 11.54
CA GLY A 297 0.43 -10.57 11.39
C GLY A 297 1.69 -10.62 10.52
N GLY A 298 2.45 -9.52 10.42
CA GLY A 298 3.65 -9.42 9.58
C GLY A 298 3.37 -9.24 8.09
N GLN A 299 2.11 -9.00 7.70
CA GLN A 299 1.70 -8.78 6.31
C GLN A 299 1.90 -7.34 5.87
N VAL A 300 3.15 -6.87 5.92
CA VAL A 300 3.56 -5.50 5.63
C VAL A 300 4.71 -5.52 4.62
N CYS A 301 4.63 -4.70 3.56
CA CYS A 301 5.69 -4.62 2.54
C CYS A 301 7.02 -4.16 3.13
N CYS A 302 7.01 -3.12 3.97
CA CYS A 302 8.17 -2.56 4.68
C CYS A 302 8.35 -3.11 6.11
N ALA A 303 7.80 -4.29 6.44
CA ALA A 303 8.11 -4.95 7.70
C ALA A 303 9.58 -5.33 7.77
N SER A 304 10.19 -5.21 8.95
CA SER A 304 11.48 -5.81 9.21
C SER A 304 11.41 -7.33 9.04
N LYS A 305 12.08 -7.89 8.04
CA LYS A 305 11.95 -9.30 7.64
C LYS A 305 13.19 -10.13 7.87
N ARG A 306 14.38 -9.51 7.82
CA ARG A 306 15.68 -10.16 8.05
C ARG A 306 16.34 -9.50 9.25
N PHE A 307 16.44 -10.22 10.38
CA PHE A 307 17.00 -9.72 11.62
C PHE A 307 18.50 -10.02 11.66
N LEU A 308 19.29 -9.07 11.19
CA LEU A 308 20.75 -9.10 11.19
C LEU A 308 21.23 -8.61 12.55
N ILE A 309 21.71 -9.49 13.40
CA ILE A 309 22.06 -9.21 14.79
C ILE A 309 23.55 -9.48 14.99
N HIS A 310 24.28 -8.48 15.47
CA HIS A 310 25.70 -8.66 15.81
C HIS A 310 25.89 -9.85 16.77
N ASN A 311 26.85 -10.73 16.49
CA ASN A 311 26.98 -12.01 17.17
C ASN A 311 27.12 -11.86 18.70
N SER A 312 27.74 -10.78 19.21
CA SER A 312 27.83 -10.51 20.65
C SER A 312 26.52 -10.14 21.33
N ARG A 313 25.47 -9.77 20.55
CA ARG A 313 24.15 -9.36 21.07
C ARG A 313 23.06 -10.41 20.75
N LYS A 314 23.39 -11.39 19.93
CA LYS A 314 22.42 -12.35 19.35
C LYS A 314 21.66 -13.16 20.39
N GLU A 315 22.36 -13.67 21.40
CA GLU A 315 21.73 -14.47 22.46
C GLU A 315 20.77 -13.60 23.30
N GLU A 316 21.22 -12.43 23.75
CA GLU A 316 20.41 -11.50 24.53
C GLU A 316 19.16 -11.07 23.76
N PHE A 317 19.33 -10.64 22.49
CA PHE A 317 18.23 -10.23 21.61
C PHE A 317 17.22 -11.38 21.43
N THR A 318 17.71 -12.60 21.15
CA THR A 318 16.85 -13.78 20.91
C THR A 318 16.00 -14.10 22.13
N GLN A 319 16.60 -14.13 23.32
CA GLN A 319 15.90 -14.43 24.57
C GLN A 319 14.84 -13.37 24.89
N LYS A 320 15.20 -12.07 24.77
CA LYS A 320 14.28 -10.95 25.01
C LYS A 320 13.14 -10.93 23.98
N ALA A 321 13.43 -11.15 22.71
CA ALA A 321 12.42 -11.23 21.63
C ALA A 321 11.41 -12.36 21.89
N ILE A 322 11.87 -13.58 22.23
CA ILE A 322 10.99 -14.69 22.58
C ILE A 322 10.13 -14.36 23.80
N ALA A 323 10.72 -13.80 24.85
CA ALA A 323 10.02 -13.43 26.07
C ALA A 323 8.93 -12.37 25.80
N ARG A 324 9.22 -11.42 24.92
CA ARG A 324 8.29 -10.34 24.52
C ARG A 324 7.16 -10.84 23.63
N ILE A 325 7.48 -11.66 22.62
CA ILE A 325 6.50 -12.27 21.71
C ILE A 325 5.50 -13.17 22.47
N LYS A 326 5.96 -13.93 23.45
CA LYS A 326 5.09 -14.79 24.29
C LYS A 326 4.04 -14.01 25.09
N LYS A 327 4.20 -12.69 25.29
CA LYS A 327 3.22 -11.85 25.97
C LYS A 327 2.11 -11.36 25.04
N LEU A 328 2.26 -11.52 23.72
CA LEU A 328 1.26 -11.09 22.75
C LEU A 328 0.05 -12.03 22.78
N LYS A 329 -1.12 -11.46 22.67
CA LYS A 329 -2.39 -12.18 22.57
C LYS A 329 -2.66 -12.52 21.11
N PHE A 330 -2.53 -13.82 20.81
CA PHE A 330 -2.79 -14.38 19.49
C PHE A 330 -4.19 -15.00 19.47
N GLY A 331 -5.07 -14.60 18.52
CA GLY A 331 -6.42 -15.13 18.48
C GLY A 331 -7.39 -14.39 17.56
N ASP A 332 -8.66 -14.36 17.96
CA ASP A 332 -9.78 -13.78 17.21
C ASP A 332 -9.52 -12.29 16.87
N PRO A 333 -9.56 -11.91 15.57
CA PRO A 333 -9.40 -10.52 15.17
C PRO A 333 -10.46 -9.56 15.76
N ALA A 334 -11.65 -10.04 16.08
CA ALA A 334 -12.70 -9.23 16.71
C ALA A 334 -12.43 -8.93 18.20
N GLY A 335 -11.47 -9.63 18.82
CA GLY A 335 -11.11 -9.41 20.23
C GLY A 335 -10.43 -8.08 20.46
N GLU A 336 -10.97 -7.25 21.35
CA GLU A 336 -10.44 -5.92 21.67
C GLU A 336 -8.99 -5.92 22.20
N SER A 337 -8.55 -7.03 22.75
CA SER A 337 -7.21 -7.21 23.29
C SER A 337 -6.28 -8.07 22.42
N THR A 338 -6.74 -8.50 21.24
CA THR A 338 -5.93 -9.29 20.32
C THR A 338 -4.81 -8.46 19.73
N ASP A 339 -3.58 -8.95 19.83
CA ASP A 339 -2.38 -8.31 19.29
C ASP A 339 -2.04 -8.84 17.90
N ILE A 340 -2.21 -10.14 17.68
CA ILE A 340 -1.94 -10.82 16.41
C ILE A 340 -3.14 -11.71 16.07
N ALA A 341 -3.58 -11.67 14.82
CA ALA A 341 -4.68 -12.50 14.36
C ALA A 341 -4.26 -13.39 13.17
N CYS A 342 -5.23 -13.79 12.33
CA CYS A 342 -4.97 -14.63 11.18
C CYS A 342 -4.36 -13.84 10.01
N LEU A 343 -3.80 -14.57 9.06
CA LEU A 343 -3.41 -14.03 7.75
C LEU A 343 -4.64 -13.92 6.85
N ILE A 344 -4.48 -13.24 5.71
CA ILE A 344 -5.58 -12.95 4.77
C ILE A 344 -6.29 -14.21 4.26
N SER A 345 -5.63 -15.35 4.26
CA SER A 345 -6.21 -16.62 3.83
C SER A 345 -5.42 -17.82 4.35
N GLU A 346 -6.04 -18.98 4.35
CA GLU A 346 -5.36 -20.26 4.61
C GLU A 346 -4.22 -20.51 3.60
N GLY A 347 -4.40 -20.08 2.33
CA GLY A 347 -3.37 -20.18 1.30
C GLY A 347 -2.12 -19.35 1.64
N ALA A 348 -2.31 -18.14 2.17
CA ALA A 348 -1.20 -17.32 2.67
C ALA A 348 -0.48 -17.97 3.84
N ALA A 349 -1.21 -18.53 4.80
CA ALA A 349 -0.64 -19.22 5.95
C ALA A 349 0.13 -20.51 5.55
N LYS A 350 -0.37 -21.27 4.57
CA LYS A 350 0.35 -22.42 3.98
C LYS A 350 1.66 -21.99 3.31
N LYS A 351 1.66 -20.86 2.59
CA LYS A 351 2.87 -20.31 1.98
C LYS A 351 3.93 -19.97 3.04
N VAL A 352 3.52 -19.31 4.12
CA VAL A 352 4.41 -18.97 5.24
C VAL A 352 4.97 -20.27 5.88
N GLU A 353 4.13 -21.27 6.12
CA GLU A 353 4.55 -22.59 6.66
C GLU A 353 5.65 -23.22 5.77
N GLN A 354 5.45 -23.29 4.45
CA GLN A 354 6.41 -23.83 3.50
C GLN A 354 7.74 -23.06 3.48
N GLN A 355 7.68 -21.72 3.59
CA GLN A 355 8.86 -20.86 3.65
C GLN A 355 9.66 -21.06 4.95
N VAL A 356 8.97 -21.22 6.07
CA VAL A 356 9.60 -21.56 7.36
C VAL A 356 10.24 -22.94 7.32
N GLU A 357 9.56 -23.94 6.78
CA GLU A 357 10.13 -25.30 6.60
C GLU A 357 11.37 -25.28 5.70
N LEU A 358 11.35 -24.49 4.62
CA LEU A 358 12.51 -24.33 3.76
C LEU A 358 13.67 -23.68 4.52
N THR A 359 13.40 -22.63 5.31
CA THR A 359 14.41 -21.96 6.16
C THR A 359 15.05 -22.94 7.15
N VAL A 360 14.24 -23.85 7.74
CA VAL A 360 14.73 -24.91 8.64
C VAL A 360 15.61 -25.90 7.88
N ARG A 361 15.19 -26.36 6.69
CA ARG A 361 16.03 -27.24 5.85
C ARG A 361 17.36 -26.61 5.46
N GLN A 362 17.42 -25.30 5.37
CA GLN A 362 18.63 -24.52 5.05
C GLN A 362 19.49 -24.21 6.30
N GLY A 363 19.18 -24.75 7.46
CA GLY A 363 19.98 -24.67 8.67
C GLY A 363 19.38 -23.87 9.83
N GLY A 364 18.23 -23.19 9.62
CA GLY A 364 17.53 -22.49 10.68
C GLY A 364 16.93 -23.44 11.72
N LYS A 365 16.82 -22.97 12.97
CA LYS A 365 16.21 -23.71 14.09
C LYS A 365 15.05 -22.91 14.67
N ILE A 366 13.83 -23.48 14.65
CA ILE A 366 12.67 -22.86 15.31
C ILE A 366 12.87 -22.89 16.82
N LEU A 367 12.76 -21.73 17.45
CA LEU A 367 12.82 -21.56 18.91
C LEU A 367 11.45 -21.24 19.52
N LEU A 368 10.53 -20.72 18.73
CA LEU A 368 9.17 -20.37 19.13
C LEU A 368 8.22 -20.51 17.93
N GLY A 369 6.98 -20.93 18.14
CA GLY A 369 5.93 -20.98 17.13
C GLY A 369 6.12 -22.04 16.07
N GLY A 370 5.81 -21.72 14.82
CA GLY A 370 5.97 -22.59 13.66
C GLY A 370 4.76 -23.46 13.34
N LYS A 371 3.62 -23.24 13.99
CA LYS A 371 2.40 -24.03 13.77
C LYS A 371 1.32 -23.22 13.05
N ARG A 372 0.59 -23.90 12.18
CA ARG A 372 -0.54 -23.34 11.44
C ARG A 372 -1.85 -24.02 11.86
N ASN A 373 -2.93 -23.22 11.90
CA ASN A 373 -4.30 -23.70 12.03
C ASN A 373 -5.21 -22.85 11.13
N GLY A 374 -5.64 -23.38 9.98
CA GLY A 374 -6.37 -22.63 8.97
C GLY A 374 -5.54 -21.44 8.47
N ALA A 375 -6.10 -20.25 8.55
CA ALA A 375 -5.42 -19.00 8.23
C ALA A 375 -4.53 -18.45 9.36
N PHE A 376 -4.58 -19.02 10.55
CA PHE A 376 -3.75 -18.62 11.68
C PHE A 376 -2.35 -19.24 11.58
N TYR A 377 -1.32 -18.42 11.70
CA TYR A 377 0.07 -18.85 11.78
C TYR A 377 0.73 -18.25 13.02
N GLU A 378 1.30 -19.09 13.88
CA GLU A 378 1.89 -18.64 15.15
C GLU A 378 3.07 -17.70 14.92
N PRO A 379 3.23 -16.64 15.76
CA PRO A 379 4.46 -15.86 15.81
C PRO A 379 5.67 -16.78 15.98
N THR A 380 6.62 -16.69 15.06
CA THR A 380 7.70 -17.67 14.92
C THR A 380 9.06 -17.02 14.99
N VAL A 381 9.96 -17.58 15.82
CA VAL A 381 11.37 -17.16 15.90
C VAL A 381 12.26 -18.29 15.38
N ILE A 382 13.12 -17.98 14.44
CA ILE A 382 14.09 -18.92 13.84
C ILE A 382 15.49 -18.39 14.09
N SER A 383 16.33 -19.15 14.76
CA SER A 383 17.75 -18.82 14.99
C SER A 383 18.68 -19.62 14.09
N GLY A 384 19.94 -19.20 14.04
CA GLY A 384 20.98 -19.91 13.28
C GLY A 384 20.77 -19.91 11.78
N VAL A 385 20.04 -18.94 11.25
CA VAL A 385 19.79 -18.81 9.81
C VAL A 385 21.09 -18.38 9.12
N PRO A 386 21.61 -19.20 8.17
CA PRO A 386 22.79 -18.81 7.40
C PRO A 386 22.51 -17.57 6.53
N SER A 387 23.51 -16.71 6.32
CA SER A 387 23.41 -15.56 5.40
C SER A 387 23.20 -15.98 3.93
N THR A 388 23.45 -17.26 3.61
CA THR A 388 23.21 -17.86 2.29
C THR A 388 21.81 -18.43 2.09
N ALA A 389 21.00 -18.54 3.16
CA ALA A 389 19.62 -19.04 3.08
C ALA A 389 18.73 -18.11 2.25
N ASP A 390 17.71 -18.67 1.60
CA ASP A 390 16.79 -17.92 0.74
C ASP A 390 16.10 -16.77 1.49
N VAL A 391 15.72 -16.98 2.77
CA VAL A 391 15.11 -15.94 3.60
C VAL A 391 16.07 -14.79 3.90
N ALA A 392 17.37 -15.05 3.91
CA ALA A 392 18.38 -14.00 4.07
C ALA A 392 18.61 -13.17 2.79
N LYS A 393 18.05 -13.61 1.64
CA LYS A 393 18.18 -12.99 0.32
C LYS A 393 16.82 -12.51 -0.18
N ASP A 394 16.16 -13.33 -0.99
CA ASP A 394 15.04 -12.93 -1.84
C ASP A 394 13.71 -13.55 -1.43
N MET A 395 13.69 -14.47 -0.47
CA MET A 395 12.46 -15.08 0.01
C MET A 395 11.76 -14.18 1.03
N GLU A 396 10.85 -13.35 0.55
CA GLU A 396 9.97 -12.55 1.39
C GLU A 396 8.96 -13.44 2.12
N ILE A 397 9.05 -13.52 3.47
CA ILE A 397 8.02 -14.17 4.29
C ILE A 397 7.00 -13.12 4.72
N PHE A 398 5.78 -13.20 4.18
CA PHE A 398 4.69 -12.25 4.45
C PHE A 398 3.81 -12.77 5.61
N GLY A 399 4.42 -12.87 6.80
CA GLY A 399 3.84 -13.46 8.01
C GLY A 399 4.66 -13.16 9.26
N PRO A 400 4.21 -13.53 10.47
CA PRO A 400 4.82 -13.12 11.74
C PRO A 400 6.07 -13.98 12.07
N VAL A 401 7.09 -13.92 11.24
CA VAL A 401 8.30 -14.75 11.33
C VAL A 401 9.55 -13.89 11.50
N VAL A 402 10.39 -14.23 12.46
CA VAL A 402 11.63 -13.53 12.85
C VAL A 402 12.82 -14.45 12.57
N PRO A 403 13.39 -14.43 11.36
CA PRO A 403 14.63 -15.15 11.06
C PRO A 403 15.83 -14.33 11.55
N ILE A 404 16.64 -14.90 12.46
CA ILE A 404 17.80 -14.25 13.07
C ILE A 404 19.07 -14.74 12.38
N ILE A 405 19.80 -13.80 11.82
CA ILE A 405 21.05 -13.97 11.08
C ILE A 405 22.16 -13.29 11.87
N GLY A 406 23.28 -13.95 12.11
CA GLY A 406 24.42 -13.36 12.81
C GLY A 406 25.38 -12.67 11.85
N PHE A 407 26.11 -11.66 12.35
CA PHE A 407 27.23 -11.01 11.68
C PHE A 407 28.26 -10.52 12.70
N ASP A 408 29.48 -10.23 12.26
CA ASP A 408 30.58 -9.78 13.12
C ASP A 408 31.06 -8.35 12.81
N THR A 409 30.90 -7.85 11.58
CA THR A 409 31.32 -6.50 11.17
C THR A 409 30.21 -5.71 10.45
N GLU A 410 30.32 -4.37 10.43
CA GLU A 410 29.39 -3.50 9.71
C GLU A 410 29.34 -3.84 8.22
N GLU A 411 30.53 -4.12 7.62
CA GLU A 411 30.65 -4.44 6.20
C GLU A 411 29.94 -5.74 5.85
N GLU A 412 30.04 -6.76 6.72
CA GLU A 412 29.29 -8.00 6.58
C GLU A 412 27.78 -7.76 6.67
N ALA A 413 27.34 -6.99 7.66
CA ALA A 413 25.91 -6.67 7.83
C ALA A 413 25.33 -5.95 6.61
N VAL A 414 26.04 -4.92 6.11
CA VAL A 414 25.65 -4.20 4.88
C VAL A 414 25.67 -5.10 3.67
N GLY A 415 26.68 -5.97 3.53
CA GLY A 415 26.75 -6.96 2.46
C GLY A 415 25.56 -7.92 2.46
N ILE A 416 25.19 -8.47 3.63
CA ILE A 416 24.01 -9.32 3.78
C ILE A 416 22.72 -8.53 3.50
N ALA A 417 22.63 -7.28 3.95
CA ALA A 417 21.45 -6.44 3.71
C ALA A 417 21.24 -6.20 2.21
N ASN A 418 22.29 -5.87 1.47
CA ASN A 418 22.26 -5.47 0.06
C ASN A 418 22.23 -6.63 -0.93
N GLN A 419 22.46 -7.90 -0.50
CA GLN A 419 22.44 -9.06 -1.39
C GLN A 419 21.04 -9.38 -1.96
N SER A 420 19.99 -8.80 -1.39
CA SER A 420 18.61 -9.01 -1.86
C SER A 420 18.33 -8.25 -3.15
N ILE A 421 17.48 -8.85 -4.00
CA ILE A 421 16.90 -8.17 -5.17
C ILE A 421 15.94 -7.06 -4.75
N TYR A 422 15.48 -7.04 -3.51
CA TYR A 422 14.62 -6.01 -2.93
C TYR A 422 15.42 -4.86 -2.34
N GLY A 423 14.77 -3.70 -2.23
CA GLY A 423 15.33 -2.51 -1.62
C GLY A 423 14.23 -1.51 -1.23
N LEU A 424 13.20 -1.98 -0.47
CA LEU A 424 12.12 -1.09 -0.06
C LEU A 424 12.55 -0.20 1.11
N CYS A 425 12.78 -0.79 2.28
CA CYS A 425 13.27 -0.09 3.46
C CYS A 425 14.33 -0.92 4.20
N GLY A 426 14.90 -0.32 5.24
CA GLY A 426 15.78 -0.96 6.20
C GLY A 426 15.87 -0.17 7.49
N CYS A 427 16.46 -0.74 8.51
CA CYS A 427 16.71 -0.01 9.76
C CYS A 427 18.02 -0.43 10.43
N VAL A 428 18.57 0.47 11.25
CA VAL A 428 19.80 0.22 12.00
C VAL A 428 19.70 0.73 13.42
N PHE A 429 20.13 -0.09 14.37
CA PHE A 429 20.18 0.23 15.81
C PHE A 429 21.62 0.33 16.26
N THR A 430 22.00 1.52 16.75
CA THR A 430 23.33 1.85 17.25
C THR A 430 23.28 3.09 18.13
N ALA A 431 24.17 3.19 19.09
CA ALA A 431 24.37 4.41 19.87
C ALA A 431 25.31 5.42 19.15
N ASP A 432 26.13 4.94 18.19
CA ASP A 432 27.03 5.79 17.39
C ASP A 432 26.32 6.36 16.16
N MET A 433 25.96 7.65 16.20
CA MET A 433 25.32 8.35 15.07
C MET A 433 26.20 8.43 13.82
N LYS A 434 27.53 8.31 13.95
CA LYS A 434 28.41 8.25 12.77
C LYS A 434 28.31 6.87 12.11
N ALA A 435 28.25 5.80 12.90
CA ALA A 435 27.96 4.47 12.38
C ALA A 435 26.56 4.41 11.73
N ALA A 436 25.54 4.98 12.39
CA ALA A 436 24.20 5.08 11.84
C ALA A 436 24.18 5.75 10.45
N ALA A 437 24.79 6.92 10.32
CA ALA A 437 24.87 7.66 9.05
C ALA A 437 25.64 6.88 7.97
N ARG A 438 26.73 6.23 8.36
CA ARG A 438 27.56 5.42 7.46
C ARG A 438 26.80 4.20 6.93
N VAL A 439 26.14 3.45 7.81
CA VAL A 439 25.34 2.27 7.43
C VAL A 439 24.12 2.71 6.61
N ALA A 440 23.38 3.73 7.04
CA ALA A 440 22.23 4.23 6.30
C ALA A 440 22.60 4.67 4.88
N GLY A 441 23.76 5.31 4.69
CA GLY A 441 24.25 5.72 3.38
C GLY A 441 24.72 4.57 2.47
N GLN A 442 24.93 3.37 3.01
CA GLN A 442 25.36 2.18 2.26
C GLN A 442 24.23 1.18 1.98
N LEU A 443 23.09 1.30 2.67
CA LEU A 443 21.93 0.43 2.40
C LEU A 443 21.26 0.82 1.09
N GLU A 444 21.11 -0.15 0.19
CA GLU A 444 20.51 0.01 -1.13
C GLU A 444 18.98 -0.12 -1.06
N CYS A 445 18.33 0.83 -0.39
CA CYS A 445 16.88 0.86 -0.25
C CYS A 445 16.34 2.30 -0.23
N GLY A 446 15.02 2.44 -0.45
CA GLY A 446 14.36 3.73 -0.55
C GLY A 446 14.21 4.48 0.78
N GLY A 447 14.19 3.78 1.90
CA GLY A 447 14.08 4.38 3.23
C GLY A 447 14.90 3.67 4.29
N VAL A 448 15.56 4.42 5.17
CA VAL A 448 16.32 3.86 6.31
C VAL A 448 15.89 4.55 7.59
N VAL A 449 15.54 3.75 8.59
CA VAL A 449 15.17 4.23 9.93
C VAL A 449 16.33 3.96 10.91
N VAL A 450 16.72 4.96 11.66
CA VAL A 450 17.74 4.83 12.71
C VAL A 450 17.04 4.70 14.05
N ASN A 451 17.39 3.65 14.81
CA ASN A 451 16.82 3.34 16.12
C ASN A 451 15.28 3.23 16.13
N GLY A 452 14.74 2.63 15.08
CA GLY A 452 13.32 2.33 14.92
C GLY A 452 13.13 1.28 13.85
N ALA A 453 11.93 0.70 13.74
CA ALA A 453 11.60 -0.30 12.73
C ALA A 453 11.47 0.30 11.32
N SER A 454 11.82 -0.47 10.29
CA SER A 454 11.62 -0.09 8.88
C SER A 454 10.15 0.22 8.52
N PHE A 455 9.21 -0.25 9.33
CA PHE A 455 7.78 0.03 9.22
C PHE A 455 7.39 1.49 9.52
N PHE A 456 8.28 2.30 10.10
CA PHE A 456 7.97 3.71 10.37
C PHE A 456 7.61 4.43 9.08
N ARG A 457 6.44 5.09 9.06
CA ARG A 457 5.95 5.85 7.92
C ARG A 457 5.23 7.11 8.37
N SER A 458 5.51 8.23 7.69
CA SER A 458 4.69 9.43 7.66
C SER A 458 4.11 9.59 6.26
N PHE A 459 2.87 10.04 6.13
CA PHE A 459 2.28 10.33 4.82
C PHE A 459 3.01 11.44 4.06
N GLU A 460 3.71 12.33 4.77
CA GLU A 460 4.50 13.42 4.19
C GLU A 460 5.80 12.95 3.54
N MET A 461 6.40 11.84 4.06
CA MET A 461 7.67 11.38 3.54
C MET A 461 7.52 10.64 2.22
N PRO A 462 8.47 10.82 1.27
CA PRO A 462 8.55 9.98 0.09
C PRO A 462 8.72 8.52 0.46
N PHE A 463 7.99 7.64 -0.21
CA PHE A 463 8.03 6.20 -0.01
C PHE A 463 8.09 5.49 -1.36
N GLY A 464 9.14 4.75 -1.59
CA GLY A 464 9.35 4.01 -2.84
C GLY A 464 10.58 3.13 -2.73
N GLY A 465 10.60 2.04 -3.48
CA GLY A 465 11.64 1.03 -3.42
C GLY A 465 12.70 1.16 -4.51
N TYR A 466 13.89 0.70 -4.20
CA TYR A 466 14.97 0.44 -5.14
C TYR A 466 14.82 -0.97 -5.73
N LYS A 467 15.58 -1.27 -6.77
CA LYS A 467 15.67 -2.60 -7.38
C LYS A 467 14.26 -3.13 -7.76
N TYR A 468 13.92 -4.35 -7.31
CA TYR A 468 12.62 -4.98 -7.59
C TYR A 468 11.49 -4.58 -6.61
N SER A 469 11.75 -3.62 -5.73
CA SER A 469 10.72 -3.12 -4.79
C SER A 469 9.85 -2.02 -5.36
N GLY A 470 10.15 -1.47 -6.55
CA GLY A 470 9.21 -0.54 -7.16
C GLY A 470 9.78 0.36 -8.25
N ILE A 471 8.88 1.20 -8.78
CA ILE A 471 9.15 2.30 -9.71
C ILE A 471 8.27 3.47 -9.28
N GLY A 472 8.84 4.67 -9.20
CA GLY A 472 8.12 5.85 -8.72
C GLY A 472 8.10 5.97 -7.20
N THR A 473 7.37 6.93 -6.67
CA THR A 473 7.40 7.28 -5.25
C THR A 473 6.03 7.76 -4.78
N GLU A 474 5.51 7.15 -3.73
CA GLU A 474 4.30 7.59 -3.03
C GLU A 474 4.63 8.60 -1.91
N GLY A 475 3.60 9.29 -1.40
CA GLY A 475 3.66 10.27 -0.33
C GLY A 475 3.09 11.61 -0.76
N VAL A 476 2.69 12.43 0.21
CA VAL A 476 2.04 13.72 -0.03
C VAL A 476 2.88 14.63 -0.93
N MET A 477 4.21 14.58 -0.78
CA MET A 477 5.13 15.40 -1.58
C MET A 477 5.35 14.87 -2.99
N SER A 478 5.30 13.55 -3.21
CA SER A 478 5.79 12.91 -4.44
C SER A 478 4.69 12.36 -5.35
N THR A 479 3.57 11.84 -4.81
CA THR A 479 2.56 11.16 -5.64
C THR A 479 1.95 12.06 -6.72
N PHE A 480 1.91 13.40 -6.52
CA PHE A 480 1.42 14.30 -7.56
C PHE A 480 2.30 14.32 -8.82
N ASP A 481 3.58 13.99 -8.70
CA ASP A 481 4.47 13.87 -9.86
C ASP A 481 4.11 12.64 -10.72
N GLU A 482 3.60 11.59 -10.09
CA GLU A 482 3.16 10.37 -10.75
C GLU A 482 1.79 10.50 -11.45
N VAL A 483 0.97 11.50 -11.09
CA VAL A 483 -0.40 11.65 -11.59
C VAL A 483 -0.64 12.97 -12.33
N THR A 484 0.42 13.71 -12.66
CA THR A 484 0.34 14.96 -13.46
C THR A 484 1.43 15.03 -14.51
N HIS A 485 1.16 15.75 -15.60
CA HIS A 485 2.16 16.14 -16.57
C HIS A 485 2.64 17.57 -16.33
N THR A 486 3.92 17.82 -16.60
CA THR A 486 4.44 19.18 -16.75
C THR A 486 4.33 19.59 -18.21
N LYS A 487 3.59 20.68 -18.48
CA LYS A 487 3.47 21.28 -19.81
C LYS A 487 4.21 22.60 -19.86
N THR A 488 5.06 22.77 -20.85
CA THR A 488 5.75 24.05 -21.11
C THR A 488 4.94 24.89 -22.09
N VAL A 489 4.73 26.17 -21.75
CA VAL A 489 4.11 27.16 -22.63
C VAL A 489 5.14 28.25 -22.92
N VAL A 490 5.39 28.49 -24.19
CA VAL A 490 6.32 29.51 -24.66
C VAL A 490 5.54 30.63 -25.32
N LEU A 491 5.61 31.85 -24.75
CA LEU A 491 5.06 33.05 -25.33
C LEU A 491 6.21 33.78 -26.02
N LYS A 492 6.27 33.67 -27.36
CA LYS A 492 7.35 34.25 -28.16
C LYS A 492 7.13 35.74 -28.44
N ASN A 493 8.20 36.50 -28.36
CA ASN A 493 8.21 37.96 -28.68
C ASN A 493 7.17 38.72 -27.83
N LEU A 494 7.09 38.42 -26.56
CA LEU A 494 6.16 39.07 -25.64
C LEU A 494 6.68 40.44 -25.19
N PHE A 495 8.00 40.64 -25.22
CA PHE A 495 8.70 41.87 -24.81
C PHE A 495 9.41 42.55 -25.96
#